data_09e9c2b475c7cca0e36453e7fdaf1f36
#
_entry.id   09e9c2b475c7cca0e36453e7fdaf1f36
#
_cell.length_a   1.000
_cell.length_b   1.000
_cell.length_c   1.000
_cell.angle_alpha   90.00
_cell.angle_beta   90.00
_cell.angle_gamma   90.00
#
_symmetry.space_group_name_H-M   'P 1'
#
loop_
_entity.id
_entity.type
_entity.pdbx_description
1 polymer ?
#
loop_
_entity_poly.entity_id
_entity_poly.type
_entity_poly.pdbx_seq_one_letter_code
_entity_poly.pdbx_strand_id
1 'polypeptide(L)'
;MFDLVLERMKWMDEKGIEQWNVMGYDEVYPLSYYEQKCSEGRAFALENKDGAILCAAVLLENDSRWSDDAPAIYVHNLVSKVGAGDAGANFLRRAGEYALRINKAYLRLDSSENNEPLAKYYENLGFIPVGTCTDGPYKGVRREKKLK
;
A
#
# COMPACT_ATOMS: atom_id res chain seq x y z
N MET A 1 -5.20 1.53 -11.95
CA MET A 1 -4.19 1.36 -10.88
C MET A 1 -2.75 1.40 -11.41
N PHE A 2 -2.45 0.65 -12.44
CA PHE A 2 -1.10 0.63 -13.02
C PHE A 2 -0.64 2.02 -13.50
N ASP A 3 -1.54 2.80 -14.10
CA ASP A 3 -1.24 4.16 -14.54
C ASP A 3 -0.85 5.07 -13.36
N LEU A 4 -1.47 4.88 -12.20
CA LEU A 4 -1.10 5.62 -10.99
C LEU A 4 0.31 5.25 -10.52
N VAL A 5 0.69 3.99 -10.65
CA VAL A 5 2.04 3.53 -10.31
C VAL A 5 3.07 4.20 -11.23
N LEU A 6 2.81 4.21 -12.54
CA LEU A 6 3.71 4.84 -13.51
C LEU A 6 3.83 6.34 -13.27
N GLU A 7 2.72 7.01 -12.99
CA GLU A 7 2.70 8.44 -12.64
C GLU A 7 3.53 8.71 -11.38
N ARG A 8 3.39 7.86 -10.35
CA ARG A 8 4.14 8.01 -9.10
C ARG A 8 5.64 7.78 -9.31
N MET A 9 6.01 6.81 -10.14
CA MET A 9 7.41 6.55 -10.46
C MET A 9 8.05 7.76 -11.17
N LYS A 10 7.33 8.36 -12.10
CA LYS A 10 7.78 9.58 -12.78
C LYS A 10 7.96 10.74 -11.78
N TRP A 11 7.01 10.90 -10.87
CA TRP A 11 7.08 11.90 -9.81
C TRP A 11 8.31 11.67 -8.90
N MET A 12 8.62 10.41 -8.59
CA MET A 12 9.83 10.07 -7.82
C MET A 12 11.09 10.51 -8.56
N ASP A 13 11.18 10.27 -9.86
CA ASP A 13 12.31 10.73 -10.68
C ASP A 13 12.46 12.25 -10.62
N GLU A 14 11.36 12.98 -10.77
CA GLU A 14 11.34 14.44 -10.75
C GLU A 14 11.74 15.02 -9.39
N LYS A 15 11.45 14.31 -8.30
CA LYS A 15 11.75 14.74 -6.92
C LYS A 15 13.07 14.19 -6.38
N GLY A 16 13.78 13.38 -7.16
CA GLY A 16 15.03 12.78 -6.73
C GLY A 16 14.86 11.70 -5.65
N ILE A 17 13.70 11.07 -5.59
CA ILE A 17 13.40 9.98 -4.66
C ILE A 17 13.77 8.67 -5.35
N GLU A 18 14.54 7.82 -4.68
CA GLU A 18 14.97 6.52 -5.21
C GLU A 18 14.23 5.38 -4.51
N GLN A 19 13.13 4.93 -5.08
CA GLN A 19 12.32 3.80 -4.60
C GLN A 19 11.83 2.96 -5.78
N TRP A 20 10.54 3.00 -6.07
CA TRP A 20 9.92 2.23 -7.15
C TRP A 20 10.58 2.48 -8.51
N ASN A 21 10.98 3.71 -8.75
CA ASN A 21 11.60 4.14 -10.01
C ASN A 21 12.96 3.51 -10.29
N VAL A 22 13.73 3.17 -9.23
CA VAL A 22 15.06 2.55 -9.37
C VAL A 22 15.04 1.04 -9.13
N MET A 23 13.94 0.48 -8.64
CA MET A 23 13.82 -0.94 -8.29
C MET A 23 13.05 -1.76 -9.33
N GLY A 24 12.65 -1.16 -10.44
CA GLY A 24 11.89 -1.85 -11.48
C GLY A 24 10.50 -2.29 -11.00
N TYR A 25 9.83 -1.45 -10.22
CA TYR A 25 8.56 -1.79 -9.61
C TYR A 25 7.49 -2.15 -10.64
N ASP A 26 7.49 -1.48 -11.78
CA ASP A 26 6.58 -1.75 -12.90
C ASP A 26 6.88 -3.08 -13.62
N GLU A 27 8.09 -3.60 -13.48
CA GLU A 27 8.46 -4.91 -14.01
C GLU A 27 8.10 -6.03 -13.03
N VAL A 28 8.28 -5.80 -11.74
CA VAL A 28 7.90 -6.75 -10.68
C VAL A 28 6.39 -6.86 -10.58
N TYR A 29 5.69 -5.75 -10.72
CA TYR A 29 4.22 -5.66 -10.68
C TYR A 29 3.70 -5.06 -11.98
N PRO A 30 3.69 -5.83 -13.09
CA PRO A 30 3.22 -5.33 -14.38
C PRO A 30 1.71 -5.22 -14.45
N LEU A 31 1.18 -4.66 -15.53
CA LEU A 31 -0.26 -4.51 -15.74
C LEU A 31 -1.02 -5.83 -15.52
N SER A 32 -0.47 -6.94 -15.99
CA SER A 32 -1.09 -8.27 -15.84
C SER A 32 -1.29 -8.67 -14.38
N TYR A 33 -0.38 -8.26 -13.49
CA TYR A 33 -0.53 -8.50 -12.05
C TYR A 33 -1.78 -7.79 -11.51
N TYR A 34 -1.97 -6.51 -11.86
CA TYR A 34 -3.13 -5.74 -11.38
C TYR A 34 -4.44 -6.24 -11.99
N GLU A 35 -4.41 -6.66 -13.25
CA GLU A 35 -5.57 -7.26 -13.90
C GLU A 35 -5.99 -8.55 -13.20
N GLN A 36 -5.02 -9.38 -12.82
CA GLN A 36 -5.28 -10.61 -12.06
C GLN A 36 -5.89 -10.27 -10.70
N LYS A 37 -5.33 -9.29 -9.97
CA LYS A 37 -5.85 -8.90 -8.66
C LYS A 37 -7.26 -8.32 -8.76
N CYS A 38 -7.57 -7.59 -9.82
CA CYS A 38 -8.93 -7.15 -10.12
C CYS A 38 -9.89 -8.34 -10.29
N SER A 39 -9.49 -9.32 -11.11
CA SER A 39 -10.33 -10.49 -11.34
C SER A 39 -10.54 -11.34 -10.09
N GLU A 40 -9.58 -11.34 -9.17
CA GLU A 40 -9.70 -12.01 -7.87
C GLU A 40 -10.52 -11.23 -6.84
N GLY A 41 -10.94 -10.00 -7.16
CA GLY A 41 -11.65 -9.13 -6.22
C GLY A 41 -10.74 -8.55 -5.14
N ARG A 42 -9.44 -8.44 -5.40
CA ARG A 42 -8.44 -7.97 -4.43
C ARG A 42 -7.94 -6.55 -4.68
N ALA A 43 -8.27 -5.95 -5.82
CA ALA A 43 -7.92 -4.56 -6.12
C ALA A 43 -9.05 -3.65 -5.66
N PHE A 44 -8.70 -2.63 -4.88
CA PHE A 44 -9.65 -1.68 -4.30
C PHE A 44 -9.23 -0.26 -4.68
N ALA A 45 -10.19 0.62 -4.89
CA ALA A 45 -9.93 1.98 -5.28
C ALA A 45 -10.83 2.97 -4.53
N LEU A 46 -10.29 4.15 -4.26
CA LEU A 46 -11.04 5.29 -3.77
C LEU A 46 -11.29 6.21 -4.95
N GLU A 47 -12.55 6.42 -5.29
CA GLU A 47 -12.94 7.31 -6.39
C GLU A 47 -13.50 8.61 -5.85
N ASN A 48 -13.34 9.70 -6.63
CA ASN A 48 -14.07 10.91 -6.35
C ASN A 48 -15.48 10.82 -6.97
N LYS A 49 -16.29 11.86 -6.76
CA LYS A 49 -17.67 11.90 -7.28
C LYS A 49 -17.78 11.87 -8.80
N ASP A 50 -16.69 12.18 -9.50
CA ASP A 50 -16.61 12.16 -10.97
C ASP A 50 -16.12 10.82 -11.52
N GLY A 51 -15.86 9.84 -10.63
CA GLY A 51 -15.37 8.53 -11.00
C GLY A 51 -13.87 8.42 -11.21
N ALA A 52 -13.11 9.49 -10.93
CA ALA A 52 -11.65 9.43 -11.03
C ALA A 52 -11.05 8.70 -9.83
N ILE A 53 -10.10 7.81 -10.09
CA ILE A 53 -9.43 7.06 -9.04
C ILE A 53 -8.37 7.96 -8.38
N LEU A 54 -8.53 8.19 -7.08
CA LEU A 54 -7.62 9.01 -6.28
C LEU A 54 -6.56 8.19 -5.54
N CYS A 55 -6.88 6.96 -5.21
CA CYS A 55 -5.98 6.04 -4.51
C CYS A 55 -6.42 4.61 -4.77
N ALA A 56 -5.48 3.70 -4.81
CA ALA A 56 -5.78 2.29 -4.99
C ALA A 56 -4.75 1.43 -4.27
N ALA A 57 -5.14 0.21 -3.94
CA ALA A 57 -4.25 -0.78 -3.36
C ALA A 57 -4.79 -2.19 -3.63
N VAL A 58 -3.92 -3.16 -3.44
CA VAL A 58 -4.30 -4.57 -3.38
C VAL A 58 -4.44 -4.93 -1.91
N LEU A 59 -5.58 -5.53 -1.53
CA LEU A 59 -5.86 -5.94 -0.16
C LEU A 59 -5.90 -7.47 -0.11
N LEU A 60 -4.99 -8.05 0.66
CA LEU A 60 -4.82 -9.50 0.77
C LEU A 60 -5.13 -9.97 2.19
N GLU A 61 -5.57 -11.23 2.32
CA GLU A 61 -5.81 -11.85 3.62
C GLU A 61 -4.61 -12.65 4.11
N ASN A 62 -3.59 -12.82 3.28
CA ASN A 62 -2.35 -13.54 3.61
C ASN A 62 -1.16 -12.81 3.04
N ASP A 63 -0.03 -12.86 3.74
CA ASP A 63 1.23 -12.28 3.27
C ASP A 63 2.39 -13.09 3.83
N SER A 64 3.22 -13.64 2.95
CA SER A 64 4.37 -14.47 3.32
C SER A 64 5.47 -13.71 4.09
N ARG A 65 5.45 -12.39 4.05
CA ARG A 65 6.39 -11.55 4.81
C ARG A 65 6.07 -11.52 6.31
N TRP A 66 4.92 -12.07 6.70
CA TRP A 66 4.47 -12.13 8.09
C TRP A 66 4.38 -13.59 8.51
N SER A 67 4.85 -13.90 9.72
CA SER A 67 5.01 -15.27 10.20
C SER A 67 3.95 -15.75 11.18
N ASP A 68 2.99 -14.90 11.55
CA ASP A 68 1.89 -15.26 12.46
C ASP A 68 0.59 -15.49 11.71
N ASP A 69 -0.42 -15.98 12.44
CA ASP A 69 -1.76 -16.27 11.92
C ASP A 69 -2.78 -15.21 12.36
N ALA A 70 -2.34 -13.99 12.67
CA ALA A 70 -3.23 -12.95 13.12
C ALA A 70 -4.28 -12.61 12.06
N PRO A 71 -5.53 -12.30 12.47
CA PRO A 71 -6.60 -11.94 11.54
C PRO A 71 -6.35 -10.51 11.01
N ALA A 72 -5.72 -10.41 9.86
CA ALA A 72 -5.30 -9.14 9.30
C ALA A 72 -5.64 -9.00 7.82
N ILE A 73 -5.78 -7.76 7.38
CA ILE A 73 -5.74 -7.38 5.97
C ILE A 73 -4.37 -6.78 5.71
N TYR A 74 -3.73 -7.21 4.63
CA TYR A 74 -2.41 -6.76 4.21
C TYR A 74 -2.56 -5.84 3.00
N VAL A 75 -2.08 -4.61 3.15
CA VAL A 75 -2.15 -3.58 2.10
C VAL A 75 -0.90 -3.65 1.25
N HIS A 76 -1.08 -3.92 -0.03
CA HIS A 76 0.00 -3.98 -1.02
C HIS A 76 -0.21 -2.97 -2.13
N ASN A 77 0.90 -2.48 -2.69
CA ASN A 77 0.87 -1.62 -3.88
C ASN A 77 0.03 -0.36 -3.69
N LEU A 78 0.02 0.19 -2.48
CA LEU A 78 -0.72 1.42 -2.18
C LEU A 78 -0.15 2.57 -3.00
N VAL A 79 -1.00 3.19 -3.78
CA VAL A 79 -0.62 4.34 -4.61
C VAL A 79 -1.74 5.35 -4.64
N SER A 80 -1.41 6.62 -4.42
CA SER A 80 -2.35 7.73 -4.57
C SER A 80 -1.99 8.55 -5.81
N LYS A 81 -3.00 9.18 -6.39
CA LYS A 81 -2.80 10.13 -7.47
C LYS A 81 -1.91 11.27 -6.99
N VAL A 82 -0.93 11.67 -7.80
CA VAL A 82 -0.07 12.81 -7.47
C VAL A 82 -0.94 14.06 -7.31
N GLY A 83 -0.77 14.77 -6.20
CA GLY A 83 -1.56 15.96 -5.89
C GLY A 83 -2.88 15.71 -5.13
N ALA A 84 -3.25 14.44 -4.89
CA ALA A 84 -4.45 14.10 -4.12
C ALA A 84 -4.08 13.88 -2.63
N GLY A 85 -3.74 14.96 -1.92
CA GLY A 85 -3.07 14.95 -0.61
C GLY A 85 -3.63 14.03 0.47
N ASP A 86 -4.97 13.95 0.62
CA ASP A 86 -5.60 13.15 1.68
C ASP A 86 -6.09 11.77 1.22
N ALA A 87 -5.88 11.44 -0.05
CA ALA A 87 -6.47 10.22 -0.62
C ALA A 87 -5.93 8.94 0.03
N GLY A 88 -4.63 8.89 0.31
CA GLY A 88 -4.01 7.72 0.96
C GLY A 88 -4.56 7.49 2.36
N ALA A 89 -4.65 8.54 3.17
CA ALA A 89 -5.19 8.45 4.52
C ALA A 89 -6.66 8.03 4.51
N ASN A 90 -7.46 8.60 3.62
CA ASN A 90 -8.87 8.24 3.46
C ASN A 90 -9.03 6.78 3.01
N PHE A 91 -8.19 6.34 2.06
CA PHE A 91 -8.20 4.95 1.62
C PHE A 91 -7.90 4.00 2.78
N LEU A 92 -6.85 4.28 3.54
CA LEU A 92 -6.44 3.41 4.66
C LEU A 92 -7.51 3.37 5.77
N ARG A 93 -8.17 4.48 6.05
CA ARG A 93 -9.28 4.51 6.99
C ARG A 93 -10.42 3.58 6.52
N ARG A 94 -10.79 3.66 5.27
CA ARG A 94 -11.84 2.82 4.69
C ARG A 94 -11.42 1.34 4.59
N ALA A 95 -10.15 1.08 4.33
CA ALA A 95 -9.60 -0.27 4.36
C ALA A 95 -9.71 -0.88 5.76
N GLY A 96 -9.48 -0.08 6.80
CA GLY A 96 -9.68 -0.51 8.19
C GLY A 96 -11.13 -0.85 8.50
N GLU A 97 -12.07 -0.03 8.03
CA GLU A 97 -13.50 -0.29 8.18
C GLU A 97 -13.91 -1.59 7.47
N TYR A 98 -13.40 -1.80 6.26
CA TYR A 98 -13.62 -3.03 5.52
C TYR A 98 -13.06 -4.24 6.26
N ALA A 99 -11.84 -4.15 6.78
CA ALA A 99 -11.22 -5.23 7.54
C ALA A 99 -12.07 -5.61 8.76
N LEU A 100 -12.57 -4.62 9.49
CA LEU A 100 -13.46 -4.87 10.63
C LEU A 100 -14.74 -5.59 10.20
N ARG A 101 -15.34 -5.23 9.07
CA ARG A 101 -16.56 -5.87 8.57
C ARG A 101 -16.36 -7.35 8.25
N ILE A 102 -15.15 -7.75 7.88
CA ILE A 102 -14.83 -9.16 7.60
C ILE A 102 -14.08 -9.83 8.76
N ASN A 103 -14.27 -9.28 9.97
CA ASN A 103 -13.76 -9.85 11.24
C ASN A 103 -12.23 -9.90 11.36
N LYS A 104 -11.54 -8.95 10.73
CA LYS A 104 -10.10 -8.80 10.92
C LYS A 104 -9.84 -7.84 12.08
N ALA A 105 -8.73 -8.04 12.77
CA ALA A 105 -8.33 -7.24 13.92
C ALA A 105 -7.22 -6.25 13.61
N TYR A 106 -6.51 -6.44 12.50
CA TYR A 106 -5.35 -5.65 12.15
C TYR A 106 -5.36 -5.24 10.69
N LEU A 107 -4.79 -4.05 10.44
CA LEU A 107 -4.42 -3.60 9.10
C LEU A 107 -2.89 -3.56 9.07
N ARG A 108 -2.28 -4.22 8.09
CA ARG A 108 -0.83 -4.40 8.01
C ARG A 108 -0.29 -3.98 6.67
N LEU A 109 0.92 -3.44 6.68
CA LEU A 109 1.66 -3.09 5.47
C LEU A 109 3.15 -3.08 5.76
N ASP A 110 3.95 -2.92 4.72
CA ASP A 110 5.37 -2.62 4.88
C ASP A 110 5.73 -1.43 4.01
N SER A 111 6.78 -0.73 4.42
CA SER A 111 7.29 0.44 3.70
C SER A 111 8.81 0.44 3.74
N SER A 112 9.43 1.11 2.76
CA SER A 112 10.89 1.17 2.67
C SER A 112 11.51 1.71 3.96
N GLU A 113 12.56 1.06 4.45
CA GLU A 113 13.25 1.48 5.68
C GLU A 113 13.96 2.83 5.55
N ASN A 114 14.25 3.28 4.33
CA ASN A 114 15.01 4.50 4.06
C ASN A 114 14.14 5.72 3.77
N ASN A 115 12.87 5.71 4.15
CA ASN A 115 11.96 6.82 3.89
C ASN A 115 11.33 7.33 5.19
N GLU A 116 12.00 8.28 5.83
CA GLU A 116 11.54 8.88 7.08
C GLU A 116 10.21 9.63 6.97
N PRO A 117 9.96 10.45 5.94
CA PRO A 117 8.65 11.09 5.79
C PRO A 117 7.51 10.09 5.70
N LEU A 118 7.72 8.97 5.01
CA LEU A 118 6.72 7.92 4.88
C LEU A 118 6.51 7.19 6.21
N ALA A 119 7.60 6.96 6.97
CA ALA A 119 7.51 6.39 8.31
C ALA A 119 6.64 7.24 9.23
N LYS A 120 6.87 8.55 9.26
CA LYS A 120 6.05 9.49 10.03
C LYS A 120 4.61 9.51 9.58
N TYR A 121 4.38 9.46 8.28
CA TYR A 121 3.05 9.42 7.69
C TYR A 121 2.25 8.23 8.26
N TYR A 122 2.83 7.03 8.24
CA TYR A 122 2.16 5.85 8.78
C TYR A 122 2.00 5.90 10.30
N GLU A 123 3.00 6.41 11.03
CA GLU A 123 2.89 6.58 12.48
C GLU A 123 1.72 7.48 12.84
N ASN A 124 1.55 8.60 12.12
CA ASN A 124 0.44 9.53 12.33
C ASN A 124 -0.92 8.90 12.05
N LEU A 125 -0.97 7.87 11.21
CA LEU A 125 -2.20 7.13 10.92
C LEU A 125 -2.46 5.98 11.89
N GLY A 126 -1.59 5.78 12.88
CA GLY A 126 -1.76 4.77 13.91
C GLY A 126 -1.06 3.44 13.64
N PHE A 127 -0.21 3.38 12.63
CA PHE A 127 0.60 2.19 12.35
C PHE A 127 1.88 2.21 13.18
N ILE A 128 2.21 1.11 13.84
CA ILE A 128 3.44 0.97 14.61
C ILE A 128 4.39 0.01 13.91
N PRO A 129 5.72 0.23 13.99
CA PRO A 129 6.70 -0.71 13.46
C PRO A 129 6.74 -1.98 14.32
N VAL A 130 6.70 -3.16 13.68
CA VAL A 130 6.70 -4.45 14.39
C VAL A 130 7.80 -5.40 13.89
N GLY A 131 8.65 -4.96 13.00
CA GLY A 131 9.76 -5.75 12.49
C GLY A 131 10.22 -5.29 11.13
N THR A 132 11.14 -6.03 10.56
CA THR A 132 11.69 -5.73 9.23
C THR A 132 11.43 -6.90 8.28
N CYS A 133 11.49 -6.63 6.98
CA CYS A 133 11.38 -7.66 5.94
C CYS A 133 12.33 -7.33 4.80
N THR A 134 12.67 -8.35 4.01
CA THR A 134 13.51 -8.20 2.83
C THR A 134 12.91 -8.98 1.67
N ASP A 135 13.07 -8.45 0.46
CA ASP A 135 12.64 -9.10 -0.77
C ASP A 135 13.61 -8.65 -1.88
N GLY A 136 14.64 -9.47 -2.15
CA GLY A 136 15.72 -9.07 -3.03
C GLY A 136 16.43 -7.82 -2.53
N PRO A 137 16.53 -6.76 -3.33
CA PRO A 137 17.15 -5.50 -2.89
C PRO A 137 16.25 -4.67 -1.96
N TYR A 138 14.97 -5.01 -1.84
CA TYR A 138 14.03 -4.27 -1.01
C TYR A 138 14.22 -4.60 0.46
N LYS A 139 14.33 -3.56 1.29
CA LYS A 139 14.36 -3.66 2.75
C LYS A 139 13.25 -2.80 3.30
N GLY A 140 12.33 -3.43 4.02
CA GLY A 140 11.14 -2.78 4.52
C GLY A 140 10.98 -2.88 6.02
N VAL A 141 10.13 -2.00 6.54
CA VAL A 141 9.64 -2.04 7.92
C VAL A 141 8.20 -2.51 7.87
N ARG A 142 7.90 -3.59 8.57
CA ARG A 142 6.52 -4.08 8.73
C ARG A 142 5.81 -3.22 9.76
N ARG A 143 4.62 -2.76 9.40
CA ARG A 143 3.83 -1.84 10.23
C ARG A 143 2.43 -2.38 10.43
N GLU A 144 1.91 -2.17 11.63
CA GLU A 144 0.62 -2.75 12.04
C GLU A 144 -0.24 -1.70 12.73
N LYS A 145 -1.50 -1.65 12.35
CA LYS A 145 -2.52 -0.88 13.05
C LYS A 145 -3.55 -1.82 13.65
N LYS A 146 -3.72 -1.75 14.97
CA LYS A 146 -4.75 -2.52 15.67
C LYS A 146 -6.10 -1.85 15.45
N LEU A 147 -7.09 -2.63 14.98
CA LEU A 147 -8.43 -2.14 14.67
C LEU A 147 -9.43 -2.45 15.79
N LYS A 148 -9.19 -3.51 16.55
CA LYS A 148 -10.04 -3.89 17.67
C LYS A 148 -9.32 -4.71 18.73
#